data_1d7d2311388d7a9185f744403aae7337
#
_entry.id   1d7d2311388d7a9185f744403aae7337
#
_cell.length_a   1.000
_cell.length_b   1.000
_cell.length_c   1.000
_cell.angle_alpha   90.00
_cell.angle_beta   90.00
_cell.angle_gamma   90.00
#
_symmetry.space_group_name_H-M   'P 1'
#
loop_
_entity.id
_entity.type
_entity.pdbx_description
1 polymer ?
#
loop_
_entity_poly.entity_id
_entity_poly.type
_entity_poly.pdbx_seq_one_letter_code
_entity_poly.pdbx_strand_id
1 'polypeptide(L)'
;ALGPHLLSRAAFDHLCAEQYTCVLWNAIPRDWEGDRNWVQRAIDLCAGQDWTLIVLHDLPTGAMQYLHEFLCRLEDNGFDIEQDFPPECLIVRNGVPDRDAEKYISG
;
A
#
# COMPACT_ATOMS: atom_id res chain seq x y z
N ALA A 1 -6.42 -0.20 8.91
CA ALA A 1 -5.42 -1.20 9.30
C ALA A 1 -5.64 -2.53 8.59
N LEU A 2 -4.57 -3.29 8.37
CA LEU A 2 -4.65 -4.62 7.77
C LEU A 2 -5.18 -5.63 8.79
N GLY A 3 -6.09 -6.49 8.37
CA GLY A 3 -6.66 -7.50 9.23
C GLY A 3 -7.75 -8.32 8.55
N PRO A 4 -8.41 -9.22 9.28
CA PRO A 4 -9.38 -10.14 8.69
C PRO A 4 -10.67 -9.47 8.18
N HIS A 5 -10.83 -8.18 8.42
CA HIS A 5 -11.97 -7.40 7.94
C HIS A 5 -11.81 -6.91 6.48
N LEU A 6 -10.63 -7.07 5.88
CA LEU A 6 -10.35 -6.47 4.56
C LEU A 6 -11.13 -7.11 3.43
N LEU A 7 -11.21 -8.43 3.41
CA LEU A 7 -11.90 -9.16 2.34
C LEU A 7 -12.89 -10.14 2.95
N SER A 8 -14.10 -10.20 2.38
CA SER A 8 -15.00 -11.31 2.66
C SER A 8 -14.46 -12.57 1.96
N ARG A 9 -14.91 -13.74 2.44
CA ARG A 9 -14.56 -15.00 1.77
C ARG A 9 -15.03 -14.98 0.31
N ALA A 10 -16.23 -14.47 0.06
CA ALA A 10 -16.76 -14.40 -1.30
C ALA A 10 -15.93 -13.50 -2.21
N ALA A 11 -15.49 -12.34 -1.72
CA ALA A 11 -14.63 -11.44 -2.50
C ALA A 11 -13.29 -12.09 -2.81
N PHE A 12 -12.67 -12.72 -1.82
CA PHE A 12 -11.40 -13.42 -2.01
C PHE A 12 -11.52 -14.55 -3.05
N ASP A 13 -12.56 -15.37 -2.92
CA ASP A 13 -12.80 -16.48 -3.85
C ASP A 13 -13.00 -15.97 -5.29
N HIS A 14 -13.68 -14.84 -5.44
CA HIS A 14 -13.86 -14.19 -6.74
C HIS A 14 -12.52 -13.75 -7.35
N LEU A 15 -11.69 -13.11 -6.55
CA LEU A 15 -10.37 -12.67 -7.02
C LEU A 15 -9.52 -13.85 -7.50
N CYS A 16 -9.56 -14.96 -6.77
CA CYS A 16 -8.82 -16.15 -7.15
C CYS A 16 -9.40 -16.79 -8.42
N ALA A 17 -10.72 -16.93 -8.50
CA ALA A 17 -11.39 -17.55 -9.66
C ALA A 17 -11.15 -16.79 -10.96
N GLU A 18 -11.12 -15.46 -10.87
CA GLU A 18 -10.90 -14.60 -12.03
C GLU A 18 -9.41 -14.31 -12.27
N GLN A 19 -8.53 -14.95 -11.53
CA GLN A 19 -7.08 -14.86 -11.67
C GLN A 19 -6.52 -13.45 -11.48
N TYR A 20 -7.13 -12.67 -10.59
CA TYR A 20 -6.62 -11.35 -10.22
C TYR A 20 -5.38 -11.46 -9.32
N THR A 21 -4.61 -10.40 -9.33
CA THR A 21 -3.53 -10.18 -8.36
C THR A 21 -4.03 -9.17 -7.35
N CYS A 22 -4.01 -9.53 -6.09
CA CYS A 22 -4.45 -8.65 -5.00
C CYS A 22 -3.24 -8.14 -4.23
N VAL A 23 -3.11 -6.82 -4.19
CA VAL A 23 -1.95 -6.14 -3.61
C VAL A 23 -2.42 -5.35 -2.38
N LEU A 24 -1.77 -5.56 -1.27
CA LEU A 24 -1.94 -4.75 -0.06
C LEU A 24 -0.83 -3.69 -0.01
N TRP A 25 -0.57 -3.19 1.18
CA TRP A 25 0.42 -2.12 1.39
C TRP A 25 1.20 -2.39 2.67
N ASN A 26 2.32 -1.69 2.84
CA ASN A 26 3.09 -1.79 4.08
C ASN A 26 3.46 -0.42 4.68
N ALA A 27 2.87 0.65 4.17
CA ALA A 27 3.07 1.99 4.74
C ALA A 27 1.85 2.87 4.52
N ILE A 28 1.36 3.47 5.62
CA ILE A 28 0.20 4.35 5.61
C ILE A 28 0.63 5.67 6.25
N PRO A 29 0.91 6.74 5.45
CA PRO A 29 1.37 8.01 6.01
C PRO A 29 0.23 8.90 6.49
N ARG A 30 -1.02 8.46 6.39
CA ARG A 30 -2.22 9.19 6.79
C ARG A 30 -2.38 10.52 6.04
N ASP A 31 -2.19 10.45 4.74
CA ASP A 31 -2.33 11.61 3.85
C ASP A 31 -3.75 12.18 3.85
N TRP A 32 -4.75 11.36 4.19
CA TRP A 32 -6.15 11.80 4.27
C TRP A 32 -6.39 12.87 5.34
N GLU A 33 -5.49 13.03 6.30
CA GLU A 33 -5.60 14.10 7.31
C GLU A 33 -5.38 15.48 6.71
N GLY A 34 -4.83 15.56 5.49
CA GLY A 34 -4.77 16.78 4.69
C GLY A 34 -3.65 17.75 5.04
N ASP A 35 -2.87 17.50 6.09
CA ASP A 35 -1.76 18.36 6.45
C ASP A 35 -0.48 17.95 5.69
N ARG A 36 0.49 18.89 5.62
CA ARG A 36 1.76 18.66 4.95
C ARG A 36 2.61 17.59 5.63
N ASN A 37 2.32 17.29 6.89
CA ASN A 37 3.15 16.38 7.70
C ASN A 37 3.14 14.94 7.19
N TRP A 38 2.18 14.57 6.35
CA TRP A 38 2.17 13.23 5.76
C TRP A 38 3.44 12.97 4.95
N VAL A 39 4.04 14.01 4.35
CA VAL A 39 5.27 13.86 3.55
C VAL A 39 6.40 13.35 4.44
N GLN A 40 6.62 13.96 5.59
CA GLN A 40 7.66 13.50 6.51
C GLN A 40 7.36 12.11 7.06
N ARG A 41 6.09 11.84 7.41
CA ARG A 41 5.69 10.49 7.86
C ARG A 41 6.00 9.44 6.79
N ALA A 42 5.71 9.76 5.53
CA ALA A 42 5.99 8.87 4.40
C ALA A 42 7.50 8.61 4.24
N ILE A 43 8.31 9.65 4.31
CA ILE A 43 9.77 9.52 4.22
C ILE A 43 10.29 8.64 5.37
N ASP A 44 9.81 8.85 6.58
CA ASP A 44 10.22 8.06 7.74
C ASP A 44 9.83 6.59 7.59
N LEU A 45 8.66 6.31 7.06
CA LEU A 45 8.20 4.94 6.78
C LEU A 45 9.10 4.26 5.73
N CYS A 46 9.45 4.99 4.68
CA CYS A 46 10.37 4.47 3.65
C CYS A 46 11.76 4.19 4.22
N ALA A 47 12.26 5.07 5.08
CA ALA A 47 13.57 4.89 5.68
C ALA A 47 13.64 3.68 6.62
N GLY A 48 12.51 3.27 7.17
CA GLY A 48 12.43 2.12 8.08
C GLY A 48 12.30 0.76 7.40
N GLN A 49 12.23 0.71 6.07
CA GLN A 49 12.01 -0.51 5.31
C GLN A 49 12.89 -0.55 4.07
N ASP A 50 13.28 -1.75 3.64
CA ASP A 50 14.06 -1.93 2.41
C ASP A 50 13.21 -1.71 1.16
N TRP A 51 11.94 -2.09 1.22
CA TRP A 51 11.02 -1.96 0.10
C TRP A 51 9.65 -1.57 0.62
N THR A 52 9.21 -0.36 0.27
CA THR A 52 7.97 0.23 0.78
C THR A 52 6.92 0.33 -0.31
N LEU A 53 5.74 -0.20 -0.02
CA LEU A 53 4.55 0.03 -0.83
C LEU A 53 3.62 0.95 -0.03
N ILE A 54 3.58 2.20 -0.45
CA ILE A 54 2.86 3.25 0.26
C ILE A 54 1.48 3.48 -0.33
N VAL A 55 0.50 3.73 0.54
CA VAL A 55 -0.86 4.09 0.15
C VAL A 55 -1.03 5.60 0.23
N LEU A 56 -1.46 6.20 -0.88
CA LEU A 56 -1.85 7.60 -0.95
C LEU A 56 -3.26 7.70 -1.50
N HIS A 57 -3.96 8.79 -1.20
CA HIS A 57 -5.35 8.98 -1.59
C HIS A 57 -5.54 10.28 -2.35
N ASP A 58 -6.29 10.23 -3.44
CA ASP A 58 -6.70 11.41 -4.18
C ASP A 58 -8.05 11.89 -3.64
N LEU A 59 -8.00 12.52 -2.47
CA LEU A 59 -9.17 13.04 -1.78
C LEU A 59 -9.17 14.57 -1.79
N PRO A 60 -10.35 15.22 -1.63
CA PRO A 60 -10.43 16.69 -1.63
C PRO A 60 -9.92 17.33 -0.34
N THR A 61 -8.97 16.73 0.34
CA THR A 61 -8.33 17.27 1.54
C THR A 61 -7.19 18.22 1.21
N GLY A 62 -6.75 18.26 -0.05
CA GLY A 62 -5.60 19.05 -0.48
C GLY A 62 -4.25 18.38 -0.23
N ALA A 63 -4.24 17.14 0.28
CA ALA A 63 -2.99 16.45 0.61
C ALA A 63 -2.07 16.28 -0.61
N MET A 64 -2.65 16.03 -1.77
CA MET A 64 -1.87 15.76 -2.99
C MET A 64 -1.20 17.00 -3.59
N GLN A 65 -1.48 18.21 -3.08
CA GLN A 65 -0.69 19.39 -3.45
C GLN A 65 0.79 19.24 -3.03
N TYR A 66 1.08 18.35 -2.08
CA TYR A 66 2.44 18.08 -1.61
C TYR A 66 3.09 16.86 -2.28
N LEU A 67 2.43 16.25 -3.27
CA LEU A 67 2.95 15.06 -3.94
C LEU A 67 4.29 15.33 -4.62
N HIS A 68 4.42 16.47 -5.30
CA HIS A 68 5.66 16.85 -5.96
C HIS A 68 6.81 16.97 -4.95
N GLU A 69 6.57 17.61 -3.81
CA GLU A 69 7.56 17.72 -2.74
C GLU A 69 7.97 16.32 -2.25
N PHE A 70 7.01 15.42 -2.06
CA PHE A 70 7.28 14.05 -1.63
C PHE A 70 8.19 13.32 -2.62
N LEU A 71 7.86 13.40 -3.91
CA LEU A 71 8.65 12.73 -4.95
C LEU A 71 10.07 13.30 -5.02
N CYS A 72 10.24 14.61 -4.91
CA CYS A 72 11.56 15.23 -4.88
C CYS A 72 12.36 14.79 -3.65
N ARG A 73 11.72 14.69 -2.51
CA ARG A 73 12.39 14.24 -1.27
C ARG A 73 12.78 12.77 -1.33
N LEU A 74 11.99 11.92 -1.98
CA LEU A 74 12.39 10.53 -2.21
C LEU A 74 13.67 10.48 -3.03
N GLU A 75 13.75 11.23 -4.12
CA GLU A 75 14.94 11.29 -4.96
C GLU A 75 16.15 11.83 -4.19
N ASP A 76 15.97 12.93 -3.45
CA ASP A 76 17.03 13.54 -2.67
C ASP A 76 17.59 12.62 -1.57
N ASN A 77 16.75 11.71 -1.06
CA ASN A 77 17.15 10.73 -0.05
C ASN A 77 17.64 9.41 -0.64
N GLY A 78 17.79 9.32 -1.95
CA GLY A 78 18.34 8.16 -2.62
C GLY A 78 17.39 6.99 -2.78
N PHE A 79 16.10 7.21 -2.67
CA PHE A 79 15.11 6.16 -2.89
C PHE A 79 14.84 6.01 -4.39
N ASP A 80 14.74 4.76 -4.85
CA ASP A 80 14.31 4.43 -6.20
C ASP A 80 12.81 4.14 -6.21
N ILE A 81 12.12 4.60 -7.27
CA ILE A 81 10.70 4.32 -7.46
C ILE A 81 10.57 3.16 -8.43
N GLU A 82 9.87 2.11 -7.98
CA GLU A 82 9.71 0.88 -8.75
C GLU A 82 8.23 0.67 -9.13
N GLN A 83 7.99 -0.17 -10.11
CA GLN A 83 6.64 -0.56 -10.53
C GLN A 83 6.33 -2.02 -10.20
N ASP A 84 7.06 -2.58 -9.26
CA ASP A 84 6.84 -3.91 -8.72
C ASP A 84 6.44 -3.79 -7.25
N PHE A 85 6.13 -4.90 -6.61
CA PHE A 85 5.55 -4.91 -5.26
C PHE A 85 6.35 -5.78 -4.31
N PRO A 86 6.49 -5.35 -3.03
CA PRO A 86 7.06 -6.22 -2.01
C PRO A 86 6.29 -7.53 -1.93
N PRO A 87 6.97 -8.68 -1.83
CA PRO A 87 6.28 -9.98 -1.80
C PRO A 87 5.25 -10.11 -0.69
N GLU A 88 5.48 -9.52 0.47
CA GLU A 88 4.55 -9.57 1.61
C GLU A 88 3.24 -8.81 1.34
N CYS A 89 3.20 -7.95 0.33
CA CYS A 89 1.99 -7.21 -0.05
C CYS A 89 1.13 -7.97 -1.07
N LEU A 90 1.65 -9.04 -1.66
CA LEU A 90 0.94 -9.83 -2.68
C LEU A 90 0.23 -11.01 -2.02
N ILE A 91 -1.05 -10.85 -1.70
CA ILE A 91 -1.81 -11.93 -1.04
C ILE A 91 -2.46 -12.89 -2.04
N VAL A 92 -2.66 -12.45 -3.28
CA VAL A 92 -3.08 -13.31 -4.40
C VAL A 92 -2.26 -12.88 -5.61
N ARG A 93 -1.62 -13.84 -6.27
CA ARG A 93 -0.86 -13.57 -7.51
C ARG A 93 -1.45 -14.40 -8.64
N ASN A 94 -2.07 -13.72 -9.61
CA ASN A 94 -2.70 -14.37 -10.77
C ASN A 94 -3.66 -15.50 -10.37
N GLY A 95 -4.45 -15.26 -9.33
CA GLY A 95 -5.42 -16.21 -8.81
C GLY A 95 -4.87 -17.21 -7.80
N VAL A 96 -3.57 -17.21 -7.55
CA VAL A 96 -2.93 -18.14 -6.60
C VAL A 96 -2.72 -17.42 -5.26
N PRO A 97 -3.40 -17.85 -4.19
CA PRO A 97 -3.25 -17.20 -2.89
C PRO A 97 -1.89 -17.49 -2.26
N ASP A 98 -1.38 -16.48 -1.56
CA ASP A 98 -0.24 -16.66 -0.68
C ASP A 98 -0.67 -17.43 0.57
N ARG A 99 0.27 -18.13 1.20
CA ARG A 99 0.00 -18.91 2.42
C ARG A 99 -0.53 -18.07 3.58
N ASP A 100 -0.24 -16.76 3.60
CA ASP A 100 -0.67 -15.86 4.66
C ASP A 100 -1.96 -15.11 4.34
N ALA A 101 -2.61 -15.39 3.19
CA ALA A 101 -3.79 -14.67 2.74
C ALA A 101 -4.95 -14.71 3.74
N GLU A 102 -5.10 -15.81 4.48
CA GLU A 102 -6.19 -16.00 5.45
C GLU A 102 -6.22 -14.91 6.55
N LYS A 103 -5.09 -14.28 6.84
CA LYS A 103 -5.02 -13.18 7.81
C LYS A 103 -5.92 -12.01 7.47
N TYR A 104 -6.31 -11.87 6.20
CA TYR A 104 -7.02 -10.72 5.66
C TYR A 104 -8.44 -11.05 5.21
N ILE A 105 -8.93 -12.23 5.54
CA ILE A 105 -10.21 -12.74 5.07
C ILE A 105 -11.13 -13.01 6.27
N SER A 106 -12.36 -12.50 6.18
CA SER A 106 -13.41 -12.76 7.18
C SER A 106 -14.23 -13.97 6.77
N GLY A 107 -14.41 -14.88 7.70
CA GLY A 107 -15.20 -16.12 7.53
C GLY A 107 -14.43 -17.19 6.80
#